data_a0b939e13e2702d898579ba10e43040a
#
_entry.id   a0b939e13e2702d898579ba10e43040a
#
_cell.length_a   1.000
_cell.length_b   1.000
_cell.length_c   1.000
_cell.angle_alpha   90.00
_cell.angle_beta   90.00
_cell.angle_gamma   90.00
#
_symmetry.space_group_name_H-M   'P 1'
#
loop_
_entity.id
_entity.type
_entity.pdbx_description
1 polymer ?
#
loop_
_entity_poly.entity_id
_entity_poly.type
_entity_poly.pdbx_seq_one_letter_code
_entity_poly.pdbx_strand_id
1 'polypeptide(L)'
;MGEFKMAKKAAEKSAKELSEMLLNPRKNGFFKVTDEKIEKADKFCEGYKAFLNSAKTERESVEYAVAAAEKHGFVSFDPKHKYAAGDKVYYNNRGKAICLAIMGKEGCKNGVRIAAAHIDNPRLDLKPIPLYESSEMAYLKTHYYGGIKKYQWTAIPLAMHGVVVKSDGTVIKVCIGEEAGDPQFTITDILPHLGQDQATKPLGTAFTGEDLNILIGSRPVRDEEAKDAYKLNIMRLLNEKYGIIEADLISAEIEFVPAFKAVDIGFDRSLVGAYGHDDRVCAYPALEAILNCKNPVQTVVTVLTDKEETGSDGNTGLNSEYMRYFIADLAQAEGEEPRHVLSKSTCISADVTAAYDPHYASVYEAQNSTYINGGLGIAKYTGAHGKGGTSDANAEFVAKIRRTFDDADVLWQIGELGKVDQGGGGTVAKFIANLNVDVLDIGVPVLSMHAPFEVVSKLDVYMAYKGFKAFFDEK
;
A
#
# COMPACT_ATOMS: atom_id res chain seq x y z
N MET A 1 12.56 -49.86 -6.67
CA MET A 1 12.91 -50.36 -5.31
C MET A 1 12.88 -49.28 -4.22
N GLY A 2 13.09 -47.99 -4.52
CA GLY A 2 13.01 -46.87 -3.57
C GLY A 2 11.59 -46.56 -3.08
N GLU A 3 10.60 -46.55 -3.97
CA GLU A 3 9.20 -46.24 -3.65
C GLU A 3 8.53 -47.28 -2.74
N PHE A 4 8.85 -48.56 -2.89
CA PHE A 4 8.32 -49.61 -2.00
C PHE A 4 8.90 -49.54 -0.55
N LYS A 5 10.12 -49.03 -0.39
CA LYS A 5 10.69 -48.83 0.97
C LYS A 5 10.09 -47.62 1.69
N MET A 6 9.72 -46.54 0.99
CA MET A 6 9.02 -45.43 1.64
C MET A 6 7.61 -45.81 2.07
N ALA A 7 6.85 -46.53 1.25
CA ALA A 7 5.51 -47.00 1.63
C ALA A 7 5.53 -47.93 2.86
N LYS A 8 6.54 -48.79 3.00
CA LYS A 8 6.70 -49.72 4.14
C LYS A 8 7.05 -48.97 5.44
N LYS A 9 7.87 -47.88 5.37
CA LYS A 9 8.22 -47.07 6.51
C LYS A 9 7.06 -46.20 7.02
N ALA A 10 6.15 -45.78 6.10
CA ALA A 10 4.92 -45.05 6.43
C ALA A 10 3.88 -45.94 7.16
N ALA A 11 3.87 -47.24 6.88
CA ALA A 11 2.96 -48.21 7.55
C ALA A 11 3.28 -48.50 9.00
N GLU A 12 4.47 -48.12 9.48
CA GLU A 12 4.90 -48.35 10.90
C GLU A 12 4.66 -47.11 11.79
N LYS A 13 4.16 -45.97 11.26
CA LYS A 13 3.91 -44.74 12.02
C LYS A 13 2.46 -44.68 12.49
N SER A 14 2.25 -44.12 13.69
CA SER A 14 0.89 -43.82 14.17
C SER A 14 0.17 -42.84 13.25
N ALA A 15 -1.16 -42.84 13.25
CA ALA A 15 -1.96 -41.88 12.47
C ALA A 15 -1.61 -40.42 12.81
N LYS A 16 -1.25 -40.15 14.08
CA LYS A 16 -0.80 -38.82 14.51
C LYS A 16 0.53 -38.42 13.86
N GLU A 17 1.51 -39.31 13.89
CA GLU A 17 2.82 -39.07 13.26
C GLU A 17 2.73 -38.95 11.75
N LEU A 18 1.84 -39.71 11.12
CA LEU A 18 1.55 -39.59 9.68
C LEU A 18 0.89 -38.25 9.38
N SER A 19 -0.07 -37.81 10.17
CA SER A 19 -0.72 -36.53 10.02
C SER A 19 0.27 -35.37 10.16
N GLU A 20 1.12 -35.39 11.17
CA GLU A 20 2.17 -34.36 11.41
C GLU A 20 3.22 -34.34 10.28
N MET A 21 3.50 -35.46 9.65
CA MET A 21 4.48 -35.58 8.57
C MET A 21 3.92 -35.22 7.19
N LEU A 22 2.66 -35.56 6.92
CA LEU A 22 2.10 -35.51 5.56
C LEU A 22 1.11 -34.37 5.36
N LEU A 23 0.50 -33.85 6.41
CA LEU A 23 -0.49 -32.80 6.32
C LEU A 23 0.12 -31.47 6.75
N ASN A 24 -0.41 -30.39 6.18
CA ASN A 24 -0.03 -29.02 6.52
C ASN A 24 -1.24 -28.29 7.14
N PRO A 25 -1.61 -28.58 8.41
CA PRO A 25 -2.73 -27.92 9.05
C PRO A 25 -2.38 -26.46 9.35
N ARG A 26 -3.30 -25.57 9.03
CA ARG A 26 -3.17 -24.16 9.41
C ARG A 26 -3.14 -24.02 10.94
N LYS A 27 -2.19 -23.24 11.45
CA LYS A 27 -2.08 -22.88 12.86
C LYS A 27 -1.95 -21.36 12.97
N ASN A 28 -2.64 -20.77 13.94
CA ASN A 28 -2.44 -19.37 14.29
C ASN A 28 -0.98 -19.12 14.69
N GLY A 29 -0.42 -18.03 14.20
CA GLY A 29 1.00 -17.70 14.38
C GLY A 29 1.40 -17.49 15.84
N PHE A 30 0.51 -16.98 16.68
CA PHE A 30 0.80 -16.83 18.12
C PHE A 30 1.15 -18.15 18.83
N PHE A 31 0.70 -19.28 18.30
CA PHE A 31 1.13 -20.60 18.82
C PHE A 31 2.48 -21.09 18.26
N LYS A 32 3.09 -20.30 17.35
CA LYS A 32 4.36 -20.65 16.70
C LYS A 32 5.50 -19.70 17.07
N VAL A 33 5.19 -18.53 17.65
CA VAL A 33 6.18 -17.49 17.97
C VAL A 33 6.43 -17.41 19.47
N THR A 34 7.58 -16.89 19.84
CA THR A 34 7.96 -16.59 21.23
C THR A 34 7.44 -15.23 21.66
N ASP A 35 7.31 -15.00 22.98
CA ASP A 35 6.95 -13.70 23.56
C ASP A 35 7.90 -12.59 23.10
N GLU A 36 9.20 -12.86 23.03
CA GLU A 36 10.20 -11.92 22.50
C GLU A 36 9.88 -11.45 21.07
N LYS A 37 9.36 -12.36 20.23
CA LYS A 37 8.98 -12.03 18.85
C LYS A 37 7.71 -11.19 18.83
N ILE A 38 6.78 -11.40 19.74
CA ILE A 38 5.58 -10.58 19.93
C ILE A 38 5.98 -9.16 20.35
N GLU A 39 6.87 -9.02 21.34
CA GLU A 39 7.38 -7.71 21.77
C GLU A 39 8.09 -6.95 20.62
N LYS A 40 8.83 -7.67 19.79
CA LYS A 40 9.46 -7.07 18.59
C LYS A 40 8.41 -6.60 17.57
N ALA A 41 7.33 -7.35 17.38
CA ALA A 41 6.23 -6.96 16.52
C ALA A 41 5.51 -5.71 17.05
N ASP A 42 5.22 -5.66 18.34
CA ASP A 42 4.63 -4.50 18.99
C ASP A 42 5.51 -3.25 18.81
N LYS A 43 6.80 -3.37 19.11
CA LYS A 43 7.75 -2.27 18.94
C LYS A 43 7.89 -1.81 17.48
N PHE A 44 7.94 -2.74 16.53
CA PHE A 44 8.00 -2.41 15.09
C PHE A 44 6.77 -1.63 14.65
N CYS A 45 5.59 -2.02 15.15
CA CYS A 45 4.33 -1.38 14.81
C CYS A 45 4.18 0.03 15.40
N GLU A 46 4.94 0.44 16.41
CA GLU A 46 4.98 1.84 16.83
C GLU A 46 5.57 2.73 15.73
N GLY A 47 6.66 2.29 15.07
CA GLY A 47 7.21 2.98 13.91
C GLY A 47 6.23 2.97 12.72
N TYR A 48 5.56 1.86 12.48
CA TYR A 48 4.54 1.76 11.45
C TYR A 48 3.35 2.71 11.68
N LYS A 49 2.82 2.80 12.89
CA LYS A 49 1.76 3.77 13.21
C LYS A 49 2.22 5.22 13.03
N ALA A 50 3.48 5.53 13.38
CA ALA A 50 4.05 6.85 13.14
C ALA A 50 4.13 7.18 11.64
N PHE A 51 4.55 6.21 10.81
CA PHE A 51 4.54 6.34 9.34
C PHE A 51 3.13 6.61 8.81
N LEU A 52 2.14 5.80 9.18
CA LEU A 52 0.74 5.96 8.76
C LEU A 52 0.16 7.34 9.12
N ASN A 53 0.55 7.89 10.28
CA ASN A 53 0.10 9.19 10.74
C ASN A 53 0.76 10.37 10.03
N SER A 54 1.97 10.18 9.50
CA SER A 54 2.76 11.24 8.87
C SER A 54 2.76 11.20 7.34
N ALA A 55 2.28 10.11 6.74
CA ALA A 55 2.36 9.87 5.31
C ALA A 55 1.03 9.28 4.80
N LYS A 56 0.00 10.13 4.72
CA LYS A 56 -1.34 9.73 4.30
C LYS A 56 -1.55 9.75 2.79
N THR A 57 -0.63 10.39 2.05
CA THR A 57 -0.66 10.49 0.59
C THR A 57 0.61 9.88 -0.01
N GLU A 58 0.58 9.57 -1.32
CA GLU A 58 1.77 9.06 -2.02
C GLU A 58 2.94 10.05 -1.96
N ARG A 59 2.68 11.36 -2.02
CA ARG A 59 3.72 12.39 -1.90
C ARG A 59 4.38 12.38 -0.53
N GLU A 60 3.58 12.32 0.52
CA GLU A 60 4.08 12.26 1.90
C GLU A 60 4.84 10.95 2.17
N SER A 61 4.38 9.83 1.58
CA SER A 61 5.08 8.54 1.64
C SER A 61 6.45 8.60 0.98
N VAL A 62 6.58 9.25 -0.18
CA VAL A 62 7.88 9.47 -0.85
C VAL A 62 8.77 10.39 -0.02
N GLU A 63 8.24 11.48 0.53
CA GLU A 63 9.01 12.39 1.40
C GLU A 63 9.54 11.67 2.64
N TYR A 64 8.71 10.84 3.28
CA TYR A 64 9.13 9.99 4.39
C TYR A 64 10.24 9.03 3.97
N ALA A 65 10.06 8.34 2.84
CA ALA A 65 11.03 7.38 2.33
C ALA A 65 12.38 8.03 1.99
N VAL A 66 12.38 9.21 1.36
CA VAL A 66 13.60 9.99 1.06
C VAL A 66 14.31 10.38 2.36
N ALA A 67 13.57 10.97 3.32
CA ALA A 67 14.16 11.39 4.59
C ALA A 67 14.73 10.20 5.39
N ALA A 68 14.08 9.04 5.36
CA ALA A 68 14.56 7.82 5.99
C ALA A 68 15.80 7.27 5.26
N ALA A 69 15.78 7.26 3.92
CA ALA A 69 16.90 6.80 3.09
C ALA A 69 18.17 7.63 3.31
N GLU A 70 18.05 8.96 3.30
CA GLU A 70 19.19 9.86 3.54
C GLU A 70 19.81 9.65 4.92
N LYS A 71 19.01 9.43 5.98
CA LYS A 71 19.49 9.08 7.32
C LYS A 71 20.27 7.77 7.35
N HIS A 72 20.00 6.86 6.39
CA HIS A 72 20.69 5.56 6.26
C HIS A 72 21.81 5.58 5.22
N GLY A 73 22.20 6.78 4.74
CA GLY A 73 23.34 6.98 3.85
C GLY A 73 23.02 6.73 2.38
N PHE A 74 21.77 6.72 1.99
CA PHE A 74 21.39 6.76 0.57
C PHE A 74 21.60 8.16 0.01
N VAL A 75 22.00 8.21 -1.25
CA VAL A 75 22.16 9.46 -2.01
C VAL A 75 21.25 9.45 -3.24
N SER A 76 20.91 10.63 -3.73
CA SER A 76 20.13 10.74 -4.97
C SER A 76 20.87 10.09 -6.13
N PHE A 77 20.16 9.29 -6.92
CA PHE A 77 20.74 8.57 -8.06
C PHE A 77 21.19 9.53 -9.16
N ASP A 78 22.41 9.34 -9.63
CA ASP A 78 22.97 9.99 -10.82
C ASP A 78 23.30 8.92 -11.88
N PRO A 79 22.63 8.87 -13.04
CA PRO A 79 22.86 7.87 -14.07
C PRO A 79 24.26 7.93 -14.70
N LYS A 80 25.04 9.00 -14.45
CA LYS A 80 26.41 9.15 -14.94
C LYS A 80 27.46 8.64 -13.95
N HIS A 81 27.04 8.38 -12.70
CA HIS A 81 27.95 7.90 -11.66
C HIS A 81 28.11 6.37 -11.76
N LYS A 82 29.34 5.89 -11.51
CA LYS A 82 29.59 4.45 -11.38
C LYS A 82 29.52 4.06 -9.91
N TYR A 83 28.59 3.20 -9.58
CA TYR A 83 28.38 2.73 -8.23
C TYR A 83 29.19 1.48 -7.94
N ALA A 84 29.67 1.34 -6.71
CA ALA A 84 30.39 0.19 -6.21
C ALA A 84 29.53 -0.66 -5.26
N ALA A 85 29.96 -1.88 -4.98
CA ALA A 85 29.29 -2.74 -4.00
C ALA A 85 29.16 -2.03 -2.64
N GLY A 86 27.93 -2.00 -2.11
CA GLY A 86 27.59 -1.31 -0.86
C GLY A 86 27.08 0.11 -1.03
N ASP A 87 27.20 0.72 -2.21
CA ASP A 87 26.62 2.04 -2.48
C ASP A 87 25.10 1.97 -2.40
N LYS A 88 24.53 3.05 -1.88
CA LYS A 88 23.09 3.18 -1.60
C LYS A 88 22.53 4.38 -2.35
N VAL A 89 21.54 4.15 -3.19
CA VAL A 89 20.97 5.21 -4.02
C VAL A 89 19.46 5.19 -3.99
N TYR A 90 18.84 6.35 -4.20
CA TYR A 90 17.41 6.45 -4.43
C TYR A 90 17.11 7.30 -5.67
N TYR A 91 16.08 6.89 -6.40
CA TYR A 91 15.51 7.63 -7.54
C TYR A 91 14.09 8.07 -7.18
N ASN A 92 13.91 9.38 -6.95
CA ASN A 92 12.62 9.98 -6.70
C ASN A 92 11.93 10.31 -8.03
N ASN A 93 10.86 9.58 -8.37
CA ASN A 93 10.08 9.80 -9.57
C ASN A 93 8.96 10.80 -9.30
N ARG A 94 9.20 12.08 -9.56
CA ARG A 94 8.22 13.19 -9.50
C ARG A 94 7.59 13.41 -8.12
N GLY A 95 8.21 12.95 -7.05
CA GLY A 95 7.67 13.04 -5.69
C GLY A 95 6.45 12.15 -5.43
N LYS A 96 6.17 11.16 -6.29
CA LYS A 96 5.00 10.28 -6.18
C LYS A 96 5.34 8.78 -6.21
N ALA A 97 6.53 8.44 -6.69
CA ALA A 97 7.07 7.08 -6.62
C ALA A 97 8.56 7.16 -6.34
N ILE A 98 9.14 6.10 -5.75
CA ILE A 98 10.57 6.06 -5.43
C ILE A 98 11.12 4.66 -5.64
N CYS A 99 12.33 4.58 -6.21
CA CYS A 99 13.14 3.37 -6.20
C CYS A 99 14.34 3.57 -5.28
N LEU A 100 14.63 2.61 -4.43
CA LEU A 100 15.86 2.57 -3.61
C LEU A 100 16.68 1.36 -4.04
N ALA A 101 18.01 1.49 -4.08
CA ALA A 101 18.89 0.36 -4.38
C ALA A 101 20.11 0.33 -3.47
N ILE A 102 20.57 -0.88 -3.13
CA ILE A 102 21.88 -1.13 -2.53
C ILE A 102 22.64 -2.05 -3.49
N MET A 103 23.77 -1.57 -3.97
CA MET A 103 24.62 -2.33 -4.89
C MET A 103 25.18 -3.58 -4.22
N GLY A 104 24.92 -4.73 -4.81
CA GLY A 104 25.38 -6.02 -4.30
C GLY A 104 26.89 -6.25 -4.56
N LYS A 105 27.47 -7.23 -3.85
CA LYS A 105 28.87 -7.66 -4.08
C LYS A 105 29.10 -8.18 -5.49
N GLU A 106 28.10 -8.80 -6.09
CA GLU A 106 28.11 -9.35 -7.43
C GLU A 106 27.51 -8.38 -8.47
N GLY A 107 27.12 -7.16 -8.04
CA GLY A 107 26.46 -6.19 -8.88
C GLY A 107 25.12 -6.69 -9.43
N CYS A 108 24.83 -6.34 -10.70
CA CYS A 108 23.59 -6.69 -11.39
C CYS A 108 23.71 -7.92 -12.32
N LYS A 109 24.92 -8.50 -12.52
CA LYS A 109 25.15 -9.55 -13.52
C LYS A 109 24.27 -10.79 -13.40
N ASN A 110 23.83 -11.10 -12.18
CA ASN A 110 22.97 -12.24 -11.85
C ASN A 110 21.50 -11.83 -11.59
N GLY A 111 21.11 -10.64 -12.06
CA GLY A 111 19.82 -10.03 -11.79
C GLY A 111 19.81 -9.21 -10.51
N VAL A 112 18.68 -8.58 -10.23
CA VAL A 112 18.42 -7.82 -9.00
C VAL A 112 17.26 -8.44 -8.23
N ARG A 113 17.22 -8.24 -6.92
CA ARG A 113 16.09 -8.65 -6.08
C ARG A 113 15.22 -7.44 -5.80
N ILE A 114 13.97 -7.52 -6.19
CA ILE A 114 13.02 -6.40 -6.14
C ILE A 114 11.96 -6.70 -5.09
N ALA A 115 11.69 -5.75 -4.19
CA ALA A 115 10.47 -5.69 -3.41
C ALA A 115 9.67 -4.48 -3.90
N ALA A 116 8.46 -4.70 -4.41
CA ALA A 116 7.60 -3.65 -4.94
C ALA A 116 6.31 -3.58 -4.13
N ALA A 117 5.86 -2.37 -3.77
CA ALA A 117 4.62 -2.10 -3.06
C ALA A 117 4.04 -0.77 -3.55
N HIS A 118 2.73 -0.56 -3.43
CA HIS A 118 2.18 0.75 -3.75
C HIS A 118 2.00 1.64 -2.52
N ILE A 119 1.87 2.95 -2.74
CA ILE A 119 1.76 3.96 -1.69
C ILE A 119 0.61 4.94 -1.89
N ASP A 120 -0.13 4.80 -2.98
CA ASP A 120 -1.42 5.45 -3.17
C ASP A 120 -2.52 4.64 -2.46
N ASN A 121 -3.62 5.30 -2.10
CA ASN A 121 -4.73 4.69 -1.37
C ASN A 121 -6.05 5.25 -1.89
N PRO A 122 -7.18 4.55 -1.72
CA PRO A 122 -8.49 5.09 -2.00
C PRO A 122 -8.76 6.38 -1.22
N ARG A 123 -9.24 7.42 -1.91
CA ARG A 123 -9.42 8.77 -1.36
C ARG A 123 -10.41 9.60 -2.16
N LEU A 124 -10.55 10.88 -1.82
CA LEU A 124 -11.36 11.84 -2.56
C LEU A 124 -10.45 12.97 -3.09
N ASP A 125 -10.26 13.00 -4.40
CA ASP A 125 -9.48 14.05 -5.05
C ASP A 125 -10.34 15.27 -5.33
N LEU A 126 -9.75 16.46 -5.23
CA LEU A 126 -10.41 17.72 -5.56
C LEU A 126 -10.65 17.82 -7.07
N LYS A 127 -11.87 18.20 -7.49
CA LYS A 127 -12.11 18.53 -8.90
C LYS A 127 -11.37 19.81 -9.30
N PRO A 128 -11.04 20.04 -10.60
CA PRO A 128 -10.30 21.22 -11.03
C PRO A 128 -10.99 22.57 -10.73
N ILE A 129 -12.33 22.62 -10.73
CA ILE A 129 -13.13 23.77 -10.30
C ILE A 129 -14.01 23.31 -9.14
N PRO A 130 -13.48 23.29 -7.91
CA PRO A 130 -14.11 22.56 -6.82
C PRO A 130 -15.04 23.42 -5.98
N LEU A 131 -14.74 24.70 -5.79
CA LEU A 131 -15.35 25.55 -4.79
C LEU A 131 -16.70 26.11 -5.26
N TYR A 132 -17.73 25.88 -4.46
CA TYR A 132 -19.07 26.45 -4.66
C TYR A 132 -19.77 26.71 -3.34
N GLU A 133 -20.84 27.49 -3.38
CA GLU A 133 -21.74 27.68 -2.24
C GLU A 133 -23.17 27.29 -2.62
N SER A 134 -23.92 26.83 -1.64
CA SER A 134 -25.33 26.53 -1.77
C SER A 134 -26.00 26.61 -0.39
N SER A 135 -27.17 27.27 -0.36
CA SER A 135 -27.99 27.34 0.88
C SER A 135 -27.19 27.75 2.12
N GLU A 136 -26.41 28.84 1.99
CA GLU A 136 -25.63 29.42 3.09
C GLU A 136 -24.47 28.56 3.60
N MET A 137 -23.99 27.61 2.79
CA MET A 137 -22.85 26.74 3.06
C MET A 137 -21.89 26.72 1.90
N ALA A 138 -20.59 26.59 2.19
CA ALA A 138 -19.53 26.43 1.21
C ALA A 138 -19.09 24.95 1.15
N TYR A 139 -18.83 24.49 -0.06
CA TYR A 139 -18.50 23.11 -0.37
C TYR A 139 -17.33 23.00 -1.35
N LEU A 140 -16.64 21.85 -1.33
CA LEU A 140 -15.71 21.42 -2.36
C LEU A 140 -16.24 20.19 -3.10
N LYS A 141 -16.24 20.25 -4.43
CA LYS A 141 -16.53 19.09 -5.29
C LYS A 141 -15.35 18.15 -5.37
N THR A 142 -15.61 16.86 -5.24
CA THR A 142 -14.59 15.83 -5.33
C THR A 142 -14.86 14.81 -6.42
N HIS A 143 -13.83 14.07 -6.77
CA HIS A 143 -13.89 12.83 -7.53
C HIS A 143 -13.24 11.72 -6.69
N TYR A 144 -13.93 10.62 -6.44
CA TYR A 144 -13.32 9.52 -5.72
C TYR A 144 -12.24 8.83 -6.55
N TYR A 145 -11.21 8.36 -5.86
CA TYR A 145 -10.05 7.66 -6.40
C TYR A 145 -10.03 6.23 -5.87
N GLY A 146 -9.79 5.24 -6.76
CA GLY A 146 -9.80 3.83 -6.40
C GLY A 146 -11.18 3.23 -6.16
N GLY A 147 -11.22 2.01 -5.66
CA GLY A 147 -12.44 1.23 -5.44
C GLY A 147 -13.02 1.44 -4.05
N ILE A 148 -13.96 2.37 -3.86
CA ILE A 148 -14.56 2.66 -2.57
C ILE A 148 -16.04 2.22 -2.46
N LYS A 149 -16.47 1.90 -1.23
CA LYS A 149 -17.88 1.88 -0.86
C LYS A 149 -18.27 3.29 -0.39
N LYS A 150 -18.89 4.07 -1.29
CA LYS A 150 -19.14 5.51 -1.10
C LYS A 150 -19.82 5.88 0.21
N TYR A 151 -20.74 5.03 0.70
CA TYR A 151 -21.44 5.27 1.96
C TYR A 151 -20.53 5.33 3.20
N GLN A 152 -19.35 4.69 3.15
CA GLN A 152 -18.40 4.68 4.26
C GLN A 152 -17.68 6.03 4.43
N TRP A 153 -17.73 6.89 3.42
CA TRP A 153 -17.05 8.19 3.40
C TRP A 153 -17.93 9.35 3.87
N THR A 154 -19.23 9.09 4.10
CA THR A 154 -20.14 10.07 4.69
C THR A 154 -20.04 10.07 6.22
N ALA A 155 -20.31 11.23 6.84
CA ALA A 155 -20.39 11.42 8.29
C ALA A 155 -19.10 11.03 9.07
N ILE A 156 -17.95 11.06 8.44
CA ILE A 156 -16.64 10.86 9.06
C ILE A 156 -15.81 12.15 8.99
N PRO A 157 -14.88 12.38 9.94
CA PRO A 157 -13.93 13.48 9.87
C PRO A 157 -12.89 13.23 8.76
N LEU A 158 -12.66 14.25 7.94
CA LEU A 158 -11.70 14.26 6.86
C LEU A 158 -10.64 15.34 7.07
N ALA A 159 -9.44 15.08 6.62
CA ALA A 159 -8.32 16.02 6.54
C ALA A 159 -7.99 16.32 5.07
N MET A 160 -7.46 17.51 4.81
CA MET A 160 -7.06 17.98 3.48
C MET A 160 -5.54 17.94 3.38
N HIS A 161 -5.02 17.21 2.39
CA HIS A 161 -3.60 17.08 2.11
C HIS A 161 -3.28 17.40 0.66
N GLY A 162 -2.03 17.71 0.35
CA GLY A 162 -1.54 17.79 -1.01
C GLY A 162 -0.75 19.06 -1.32
N VAL A 163 -0.78 19.46 -2.58
CA VAL A 163 -0.02 20.62 -3.07
C VAL A 163 -0.87 21.48 -4.00
N VAL A 164 -0.61 22.78 -3.96
CA VAL A 164 -1.09 23.76 -4.93
C VAL A 164 0.12 24.33 -5.66
N VAL A 165 0.14 24.25 -6.99
CA VAL A 165 1.22 24.81 -7.80
C VAL A 165 0.71 26.06 -8.47
N LYS A 166 1.26 27.21 -8.10
CA LYS A 166 0.87 28.53 -8.66
C LYS A 166 1.41 28.68 -10.09
N SER A 167 0.84 29.60 -10.82
CA SER A 167 1.23 29.90 -12.21
C SER A 167 2.70 30.33 -12.37
N ASP A 168 3.33 30.84 -11.31
CA ASP A 168 4.76 31.19 -11.27
C ASP A 168 5.68 29.98 -10.94
N GLY A 169 5.11 28.79 -10.74
CA GLY A 169 5.83 27.58 -10.37
C GLY A 169 6.03 27.37 -8.86
N THR A 170 5.55 28.32 -8.03
CA THR A 170 5.63 28.16 -6.57
C THR A 170 4.77 26.99 -6.12
N VAL A 171 5.37 26.04 -5.38
CA VAL A 171 4.68 24.89 -4.80
C VAL A 171 4.32 25.18 -3.34
N ILE A 172 3.05 25.07 -3.03
CA ILE A 172 2.51 25.28 -1.69
C ILE A 172 1.99 23.95 -1.17
N LYS A 173 2.55 23.46 -0.06
CA LYS A 173 2.05 22.28 0.64
C LYS A 173 0.83 22.66 1.48
N VAL A 174 -0.19 21.83 1.43
CA VAL A 174 -1.41 21.95 2.22
C VAL A 174 -1.57 20.71 3.07
N CYS A 175 -1.71 20.91 4.39
CA CYS A 175 -2.09 19.88 5.34
C CYS A 175 -2.96 20.55 6.39
N ILE A 176 -4.22 20.16 6.48
CA ILE A 176 -5.22 20.74 7.40
C ILE A 176 -6.09 19.60 7.93
N GLY A 177 -6.22 19.52 9.25
CA GLY A 177 -7.08 18.54 9.93
C GLY A 177 -6.34 17.48 10.72
N GLU A 178 -5.00 17.56 10.74
CA GLU A 178 -4.13 16.59 11.42
C GLU A 178 -3.65 17.07 12.79
N GLU A 179 -3.44 18.37 12.95
CA GLU A 179 -2.93 18.95 14.18
C GLU A 179 -4.04 19.31 15.17
N ALA A 180 -3.70 19.33 16.45
CA ALA A 180 -4.64 19.74 17.48
C ALA A 180 -5.07 21.20 17.28
N GLY A 181 -6.38 21.42 17.07
CA GLY A 181 -6.95 22.74 16.81
C GLY A 181 -7.17 23.05 15.32
N ASP A 182 -6.72 22.21 14.41
CA ASP A 182 -7.07 22.32 13.00
C ASP A 182 -8.58 22.09 12.80
N PRO A 183 -9.21 22.77 11.84
CA PRO A 183 -10.54 22.40 11.39
C PRO A 183 -10.47 21.06 10.64
N GLN A 184 -11.49 20.23 10.84
CA GLN A 184 -11.71 19.03 10.05
C GLN A 184 -12.92 19.22 9.12
N PHE A 185 -13.05 18.36 8.13
CA PHE A 185 -14.06 18.43 7.10
C PHE A 185 -14.93 17.18 7.13
N THR A 186 -16.09 17.21 6.48
CA THR A 186 -16.97 16.04 6.41
C THR A 186 -17.89 16.11 5.20
N ILE A 187 -18.42 14.98 4.79
CA ILE A 187 -19.54 14.85 3.87
C ILE A 187 -20.77 14.57 4.73
N THR A 188 -21.78 15.41 4.63
CA THR A 188 -23.02 15.22 5.38
C THR A 188 -23.85 14.06 4.80
N ASP A 189 -24.56 13.35 5.65
CA ASP A 189 -25.54 12.35 5.26
C ASP A 189 -26.95 12.78 5.76
N ILE A 190 -28.00 12.23 5.11
CA ILE A 190 -29.36 12.53 5.51
C ILE A 190 -29.71 11.81 6.82
N LEU A 191 -30.48 12.48 7.68
CA LEU A 191 -30.96 11.88 8.93
C LEU A 191 -31.97 10.74 8.63
N PRO A 192 -32.05 9.71 9.49
CA PRO A 192 -32.93 8.54 9.26
C PRO A 192 -34.40 8.88 9.03
N HIS A 193 -34.90 9.93 9.67
CA HIS A 193 -36.31 10.34 9.55
C HIS A 193 -36.71 10.90 8.18
N LEU A 194 -35.72 11.32 7.37
CA LEU A 194 -35.91 11.80 5.99
C LEU A 194 -35.27 10.86 4.95
N GLY A 195 -34.60 9.79 5.40
CA GLY A 195 -33.81 8.90 4.56
C GLY A 195 -34.57 7.72 3.94
N GLN A 196 -35.90 7.73 3.94
CA GLN A 196 -36.72 6.58 3.48
C GLN A 196 -36.42 6.21 2.00
N ASP A 197 -36.34 7.21 1.13
CA ASP A 197 -36.05 6.97 -0.30
C ASP A 197 -34.60 6.46 -0.51
N GLN A 198 -33.64 6.95 0.28
CA GLN A 198 -32.26 6.47 0.25
C GLN A 198 -32.20 5.00 0.71
N ALA A 199 -32.91 4.65 1.79
CA ALA A 199 -32.91 3.31 2.36
C ALA A 199 -33.49 2.23 1.43
N THR A 200 -34.30 2.61 0.45
CA THR A 200 -34.89 1.67 -0.53
C THR A 200 -34.02 1.47 -1.77
N LYS A 201 -32.97 2.29 -1.97
CA LYS A 201 -32.08 2.16 -3.13
C LYS A 201 -31.06 1.04 -2.91
N PRO A 202 -30.63 0.33 -3.98
CA PRO A 202 -29.49 -0.55 -3.89
C PRO A 202 -28.24 0.22 -3.37
N LEU A 203 -27.46 -0.41 -2.50
CA LEU A 203 -26.30 0.24 -1.84
C LEU A 203 -25.34 0.92 -2.84
N GLY A 204 -25.11 0.32 -4.01
CA GLY A 204 -24.23 0.87 -5.05
C GLY A 204 -24.73 2.18 -5.69
N THR A 205 -26.03 2.48 -5.57
CA THR A 205 -26.70 3.67 -6.15
C THR A 205 -27.29 4.61 -5.10
N ALA A 206 -27.30 4.20 -3.83
CA ALA A 206 -27.79 5.03 -2.72
C ALA A 206 -26.93 6.27 -2.49
N PHE A 207 -25.63 6.15 -2.80
CA PHE A 207 -24.64 7.22 -2.77
C PHE A 207 -23.96 7.29 -4.14
N THR A 208 -24.06 8.43 -4.81
CA THR A 208 -23.38 8.65 -6.10
C THR A 208 -22.03 9.34 -5.88
N GLY A 209 -21.14 9.32 -6.88
CA GLY A 209 -19.86 10.05 -6.79
C GLY A 209 -20.07 11.57 -6.70
N GLU A 210 -21.15 12.09 -7.28
CA GLU A 210 -21.48 13.53 -7.22
C GLU A 210 -22.06 13.96 -5.86
N ASP A 211 -22.46 13.03 -4.99
CA ASP A 211 -22.91 13.32 -3.64
C ASP A 211 -21.75 13.50 -2.65
N LEU A 212 -20.51 13.11 -3.04
CA LEU A 212 -19.32 13.16 -2.19
C LEU A 212 -18.71 14.58 -2.16
N ASN A 213 -19.53 15.60 -1.90
CA ASN A 213 -19.11 16.99 -1.77
C ASN A 213 -18.80 17.33 -0.31
N ILE A 214 -17.67 17.95 -0.06
CA ILE A 214 -17.14 18.18 1.28
C ILE A 214 -17.62 19.52 1.79
N LEU A 215 -18.26 19.51 2.94
CA LEU A 215 -18.65 20.75 3.67
C LEU A 215 -17.40 21.40 4.29
N ILE A 216 -17.16 22.68 3.98
CA ILE A 216 -15.96 23.41 4.38
C ILE A 216 -16.25 24.71 5.14
N GLY A 217 -17.49 25.16 5.24
CA GLY A 217 -17.83 26.34 6.04
C GLY A 217 -19.25 26.84 5.84
N SER A 218 -19.66 27.78 6.73
CA SER A 218 -21.00 28.36 6.73
C SER A 218 -21.03 29.80 7.22
N ARG A 219 -19.87 30.48 7.26
CA ARG A 219 -19.80 31.90 7.61
C ARG A 219 -19.57 32.76 6.38
N PRO A 220 -20.42 33.75 6.10
CA PRO A 220 -20.20 34.67 4.98
C PRO A 220 -19.18 35.76 5.33
N VAL A 221 -18.66 36.43 4.31
CA VAL A 221 -18.15 37.77 4.46
C VAL A 221 -19.33 38.66 4.88
N ARG A 222 -19.14 39.54 5.91
CA ARG A 222 -20.22 40.41 6.42
C ARG A 222 -20.40 41.64 5.55
N ASP A 223 -20.84 41.39 4.34
CA ASP A 223 -21.18 42.42 3.34
C ASP A 223 -22.39 41.90 2.55
N GLU A 224 -23.54 42.57 2.70
CA GLU A 224 -24.80 42.17 2.06
C GLU A 224 -24.75 42.33 0.54
N GLU A 225 -23.83 43.14 -0.01
CA GLU A 225 -23.64 43.32 -1.45
C GLU A 225 -22.68 42.26 -2.04
N ALA A 226 -21.99 41.49 -1.18
CA ALA A 226 -21.04 40.46 -1.67
C ALA A 226 -21.77 39.31 -2.35
N LYS A 227 -21.45 39.09 -3.62
CA LYS A 227 -21.85 37.87 -4.32
C LYS A 227 -20.98 36.70 -3.82
N ASP A 228 -21.58 35.53 -3.71
CA ASP A 228 -20.89 34.31 -3.27
C ASP A 228 -20.17 34.50 -1.93
N ALA A 229 -20.85 35.11 -0.94
CA ALA A 229 -20.27 35.59 0.30
C ALA A 229 -19.63 34.49 1.16
N TYR A 230 -20.14 33.27 1.12
CA TYR A 230 -19.61 32.10 1.83
C TYR A 230 -18.34 31.57 1.15
N LYS A 231 -18.40 31.40 -0.17
CA LYS A 231 -17.26 31.04 -1.01
C LYS A 231 -16.13 32.04 -0.89
N LEU A 232 -16.45 33.34 -0.93
CA LEU A 232 -15.49 34.43 -0.78
C LEU A 232 -14.77 34.37 0.57
N ASN A 233 -15.49 34.09 1.65
CA ASN A 233 -14.88 33.96 2.98
C ASN A 233 -13.88 32.78 3.05
N ILE A 234 -14.21 31.62 2.45
CA ILE A 234 -13.28 30.49 2.38
C ILE A 234 -12.03 30.87 1.58
N MET A 235 -12.19 31.50 0.43
CA MET A 235 -11.03 31.93 -0.38
C MET A 235 -10.18 32.96 0.35
N ARG A 236 -10.78 33.89 1.13
CA ARG A 236 -10.06 34.83 1.97
C ARG A 236 -9.20 34.11 3.02
N LEU A 237 -9.76 33.11 3.72
CA LEU A 237 -9.04 32.31 4.71
C LEU A 237 -7.87 31.51 4.08
N LEU A 238 -8.11 30.90 2.92
CA LEU A 238 -7.07 30.18 2.20
C LEU A 238 -5.97 31.13 1.65
N ASN A 239 -6.37 32.33 1.20
CA ASN A 239 -5.41 33.33 0.76
C ASN A 239 -4.57 33.89 1.94
N GLU A 240 -5.19 34.18 3.09
CA GLU A 240 -4.49 34.64 4.29
C GLU A 240 -3.48 33.61 4.79
N LYS A 241 -3.81 32.32 4.76
CA LYS A 241 -2.94 31.24 5.26
C LYS A 241 -1.88 30.81 4.24
N TYR A 242 -2.23 30.70 2.97
CA TYR A 242 -1.41 30.07 1.93
C TYR A 242 -1.07 30.97 0.75
N GLY A 243 -1.66 32.16 0.64
CA GLY A 243 -1.46 33.07 -0.49
C GLY A 243 -2.02 32.55 -1.82
N ILE A 244 -2.97 31.60 -1.80
CA ILE A 244 -3.62 31.05 -2.99
C ILE A 244 -4.88 31.80 -3.35
N ILE A 245 -5.21 31.83 -4.63
CA ILE A 245 -6.45 32.35 -5.18
C ILE A 245 -7.24 31.21 -5.85
N GLU A 246 -8.51 31.44 -6.19
CA GLU A 246 -9.37 30.38 -6.75
C GLU A 246 -8.78 29.73 -8.01
N ALA A 247 -8.14 30.54 -8.88
CA ALA A 247 -7.51 30.04 -10.09
C ALA A 247 -6.36 29.05 -9.83
N ASP A 248 -5.69 29.14 -8.68
CA ASP A 248 -4.60 28.24 -8.30
C ASP A 248 -5.12 26.81 -7.99
N LEU A 249 -6.41 26.66 -7.66
CA LEU A 249 -7.04 25.35 -7.43
C LEU A 249 -7.11 24.49 -8.70
N ILE A 250 -7.01 25.09 -9.88
CA ILE A 250 -7.01 24.35 -11.16
C ILE A 250 -5.77 23.47 -11.29
N SER A 251 -4.64 23.91 -10.72
CA SER A 251 -3.37 23.18 -10.69
C SER A 251 -3.05 22.61 -9.32
N ALA A 252 -4.07 22.34 -8.51
CA ALA A 252 -3.93 21.68 -7.22
C ALA A 252 -4.02 20.14 -7.38
N GLU A 253 -3.22 19.44 -6.62
CA GLU A 253 -3.38 18.02 -6.30
C GLU A 253 -3.71 17.95 -4.81
N ILE A 254 -5.00 18.06 -4.50
CA ILE A 254 -5.54 18.04 -3.13
C ILE A 254 -6.37 16.77 -2.94
N GLU A 255 -6.08 16.08 -1.88
CA GLU A 255 -6.68 14.83 -1.48
C GLU A 255 -7.36 15.01 -0.11
N PHE A 256 -8.59 14.51 0.01
CA PHE A 256 -9.26 14.38 1.28
C PHE A 256 -9.19 12.93 1.75
N VAL A 257 -8.62 12.76 2.92
CA VAL A 257 -8.37 11.48 3.56
C VAL A 257 -8.99 11.45 4.96
N PRO A 258 -9.28 10.27 5.54
CA PRO A 258 -9.75 10.19 6.91
C PRO A 258 -8.78 10.83 7.91
N ALA A 259 -9.31 11.70 8.78
CA ALA A 259 -8.53 12.38 9.82
C ALA A 259 -8.20 11.48 11.03
N PHE A 260 -8.49 10.19 10.94
CA PHE A 260 -8.19 9.22 11.98
C PHE A 260 -6.68 9.06 12.17
N LYS A 261 -6.27 8.85 13.41
CA LYS A 261 -4.91 8.39 13.72
C LYS A 261 -4.86 6.87 13.78
N ALA A 262 -3.71 6.29 13.44
CA ALA A 262 -3.45 4.87 13.61
C ALA A 262 -3.47 4.51 15.11
N VAL A 263 -4.25 3.51 15.48
CA VAL A 263 -4.47 3.10 16.87
C VAL A 263 -4.40 1.59 17.04
N ASP A 264 -4.14 1.16 18.26
CA ASP A 264 -4.25 -0.25 18.62
C ASP A 264 -5.73 -0.66 18.72
N ILE A 265 -6.07 -1.84 18.20
CA ILE A 265 -7.42 -2.41 18.21
C ILE A 265 -7.42 -3.68 19.07
N GLY A 266 -8.54 -3.86 19.77
CA GLY A 266 -8.77 -5.01 20.65
C GLY A 266 -8.28 -4.78 22.09
N PHE A 267 -8.81 -5.57 23.04
CA PHE A 267 -8.41 -5.48 24.44
C PHE A 267 -6.95 -5.88 24.65
N ASP A 268 -6.46 -6.78 23.83
CA ASP A 268 -5.08 -7.28 23.83
C ASP A 268 -4.11 -6.44 23.01
N ARG A 269 -4.63 -5.41 22.29
CA ARG A 269 -3.86 -4.48 21.46
C ARG A 269 -3.02 -5.17 20.37
N SER A 270 -3.43 -6.35 19.93
CA SER A 270 -2.71 -7.16 18.93
C SER A 270 -2.88 -6.68 17.49
N LEU A 271 -3.82 -5.76 17.25
CA LEU A 271 -4.17 -5.26 15.95
C LEU A 271 -3.89 -3.76 15.83
N VAL A 272 -3.71 -3.28 14.60
CA VAL A 272 -3.63 -1.85 14.26
C VAL A 272 -4.80 -1.50 13.37
N GLY A 273 -5.53 -0.44 13.74
CA GLY A 273 -6.58 0.16 12.91
C GLY A 273 -6.10 1.50 12.37
N ALA A 274 -6.22 1.72 11.07
CA ALA A 274 -5.84 2.97 10.42
C ALA A 274 -6.47 3.12 9.03
N TYR A 275 -6.32 4.28 8.43
CA TYR A 275 -6.55 4.53 7.01
C TYR A 275 -5.33 4.11 6.18
N GLY A 276 -5.58 3.42 5.07
CA GLY A 276 -4.58 3.13 4.04
C GLY A 276 -3.53 2.09 4.48
N HIS A 277 -3.96 1.02 5.16
CA HIS A 277 -3.13 -0.18 5.25
C HIS A 277 -2.84 -0.75 3.87
N ASP A 278 -3.79 -0.66 2.97
CA ASP A 278 -3.67 -0.97 1.56
C ASP A 278 -3.00 0.20 0.79
N ASP A 279 -1.70 0.10 0.33
CA ASP A 279 -0.77 -1.00 0.64
C ASP A 279 0.44 -0.51 1.47
N ARG A 280 0.25 0.56 2.27
CA ARG A 280 1.32 1.08 3.13
C ARG A 280 1.78 0.05 4.18
N VAL A 281 0.97 -0.98 4.44
CA VAL A 281 1.35 -2.09 5.34
C VAL A 281 2.42 -3.00 4.75
N CYS A 282 2.55 -3.05 3.43
CA CYS A 282 3.66 -3.73 2.76
C CYS A 282 4.78 -2.73 2.41
N ALA A 283 4.44 -1.50 2.03
CA ALA A 283 5.40 -0.47 1.67
C ALA A 283 6.37 -0.12 2.82
N TYR A 284 5.86 0.08 4.05
CA TYR A 284 6.68 0.38 5.21
C TYR A 284 7.65 -0.76 5.58
N PRO A 285 7.23 -2.03 5.70
CA PRO A 285 8.14 -3.15 5.88
C PRO A 285 9.17 -3.33 4.77
N ALA A 286 8.81 -3.11 3.51
CA ALA A 286 9.75 -3.19 2.38
C ALA A 286 10.80 -2.07 2.45
N LEU A 287 10.38 -0.85 2.81
CA LEU A 287 11.30 0.27 3.07
C LEU A 287 12.25 -0.07 4.24
N GLU A 288 11.72 -0.49 5.39
CA GLU A 288 12.54 -0.84 6.55
C GLU A 288 13.50 -2.01 6.25
N ALA A 289 13.09 -2.97 5.41
CA ALA A 289 13.95 -4.08 5.01
C ALA A 289 15.18 -3.62 4.24
N ILE A 290 15.01 -2.73 3.25
CA ILE A 290 16.15 -2.23 2.47
C ILE A 290 17.02 -1.27 3.30
N LEU A 291 16.44 -0.42 4.14
CA LEU A 291 17.20 0.47 5.03
C LEU A 291 18.11 -0.30 6.00
N ASN A 292 17.65 -1.50 6.44
CA ASN A 292 18.38 -2.38 7.35
C ASN A 292 19.16 -3.51 6.64
N CYS A 293 19.16 -3.56 5.30
CA CYS A 293 19.95 -4.52 4.54
C CYS A 293 21.45 -4.14 4.55
N LYS A 294 22.31 -5.12 4.78
CA LYS A 294 23.78 -4.92 4.88
C LYS A 294 24.50 -5.85 3.94
N ASN A 295 25.28 -5.26 3.04
CA ASN A 295 26.19 -6.00 2.14
C ASN A 295 25.50 -7.15 1.37
N PRO A 296 24.43 -6.88 0.64
CA PRO A 296 23.73 -7.93 -0.12
C PRO A 296 24.67 -8.58 -1.15
N VAL A 297 24.42 -9.84 -1.50
CA VAL A 297 25.16 -10.54 -2.55
C VAL A 297 24.77 -10.00 -3.91
N GLN A 298 23.51 -10.03 -4.25
CA GLN A 298 22.95 -9.38 -5.44
C GLN A 298 22.50 -7.96 -5.11
N THR A 299 22.46 -7.07 -6.09
CA THR A 299 21.83 -5.76 -5.94
C THR A 299 20.37 -5.94 -5.53
N VAL A 300 19.95 -5.21 -4.49
CA VAL A 300 18.58 -5.20 -3.98
C VAL A 300 17.90 -3.88 -4.31
N VAL A 301 16.63 -3.94 -4.64
CA VAL A 301 15.82 -2.78 -5.05
C VAL A 301 14.49 -2.80 -4.32
N THR A 302 14.11 -1.67 -3.72
CA THR A 302 12.74 -1.45 -3.24
C THR A 302 12.07 -0.42 -4.15
N VAL A 303 10.86 -0.73 -4.60
CA VAL A 303 10.03 0.16 -5.43
C VAL A 303 8.76 0.49 -4.66
N LEU A 304 8.56 1.76 -4.36
CA LEU A 304 7.31 2.27 -3.82
C LEU A 304 6.62 3.06 -4.92
N THR A 305 5.54 2.52 -5.45
CA THR A 305 4.86 3.02 -6.66
C THR A 305 3.54 3.71 -6.35
N ASP A 306 3.11 4.57 -7.26
CA ASP A 306 1.83 5.28 -7.25
C ASP A 306 0.85 4.59 -8.22
N LYS A 307 -0.44 4.94 -8.12
CA LYS A 307 -1.51 4.63 -9.08
C LYS A 307 -1.92 3.16 -9.21
N GLU A 308 -1.57 2.31 -8.26
CA GLU A 308 -2.05 0.93 -8.26
C GLU A 308 -3.58 0.89 -8.26
N GLU A 309 -4.19 1.65 -7.38
CA GLU A 309 -5.64 1.75 -7.14
C GLU A 309 -6.46 2.18 -8.38
N THR A 310 -5.80 2.70 -9.39
CA THR A 310 -6.41 3.13 -10.65
C THR A 310 -5.86 2.40 -11.88
N GLY A 311 -5.18 1.26 -11.68
CA GLY A 311 -4.69 0.38 -12.73
C GLY A 311 -3.25 0.59 -13.14
N SER A 312 -2.44 1.27 -12.32
CA SER A 312 -0.99 1.51 -12.52
C SER A 312 -0.62 2.32 -13.76
N ASP A 313 -1.58 2.97 -14.42
CA ASP A 313 -1.34 3.79 -15.60
C ASP A 313 -0.76 5.18 -15.23
N GLY A 314 -0.05 5.79 -16.19
CA GLY A 314 0.58 7.10 -16.00
C GLY A 314 2.05 6.99 -15.57
N ASN A 315 2.73 8.15 -15.57
CA ASN A 315 4.20 8.24 -15.46
C ASN A 315 4.77 8.00 -14.05
N THR A 316 3.90 7.78 -13.06
CA THR A 316 4.27 7.41 -11.68
C THR A 316 3.77 6.02 -11.29
N GLY A 317 2.84 5.45 -12.09
CA GLY A 317 2.38 4.08 -11.96
C GLY A 317 3.37 3.07 -12.54
N LEU A 318 3.28 1.82 -12.13
CA LEU A 318 4.27 0.80 -12.49
C LEU A 318 4.11 0.24 -13.92
N ASN A 319 3.00 0.60 -14.61
CA ASN A 319 2.87 0.35 -16.05
C ASN A 319 3.75 1.28 -16.91
N SER A 320 4.43 2.26 -16.29
CA SER A 320 5.41 3.11 -16.96
C SER A 320 6.82 2.52 -16.87
N GLU A 321 7.77 3.15 -17.59
CA GLU A 321 9.12 2.64 -17.76
C GLU A 321 10.11 3.05 -16.64
N TYR A 322 9.71 3.84 -15.64
CA TYR A 322 10.66 4.46 -14.70
C TYR A 322 11.51 3.45 -13.91
N MET A 323 10.88 2.36 -13.44
CA MET A 323 11.60 1.29 -12.73
C MET A 323 12.56 0.56 -13.68
N ARG A 324 12.10 0.26 -14.90
CA ARG A 324 12.92 -0.39 -15.92
C ARG A 324 14.13 0.47 -16.29
N TYR A 325 13.93 1.78 -16.47
CA TYR A 325 15.03 2.70 -16.77
C TYR A 325 16.01 2.79 -15.62
N PHE A 326 15.54 2.88 -14.38
CA PHE A 326 16.42 2.89 -13.21
C PHE A 326 17.29 1.63 -13.13
N ILE A 327 16.71 0.44 -13.28
CA ILE A 327 17.46 -0.83 -13.29
C ILE A 327 18.40 -0.91 -14.51
N ALA A 328 17.96 -0.40 -15.66
CA ALA A 328 18.78 -0.38 -16.87
C ALA A 328 20.03 0.49 -16.71
N ASP A 329 19.88 1.67 -16.10
CA ASP A 329 20.99 2.58 -15.84
C ASP A 329 22.01 1.96 -14.85
N LEU A 330 21.52 1.28 -13.78
CA LEU A 330 22.39 0.55 -12.86
C LEU A 330 23.17 -0.56 -13.57
N ALA A 331 22.48 -1.35 -14.41
CA ALA A 331 23.11 -2.44 -15.18
C ALA A 331 24.18 -1.92 -16.16
N GLN A 332 23.84 -0.86 -16.91
CA GLN A 332 24.76 -0.26 -17.88
C GLN A 332 26.01 0.35 -17.23
N ALA A 333 25.87 0.94 -16.04
CA ALA A 333 26.99 1.47 -15.28
C ALA A 333 28.03 0.38 -14.91
N GLU A 334 27.60 -0.88 -14.80
CA GLU A 334 28.45 -2.06 -14.58
C GLU A 334 28.86 -2.77 -15.87
N GLY A 335 28.40 -2.30 -17.04
CA GLY A 335 28.69 -2.93 -18.35
C GLY A 335 27.82 -4.14 -18.66
N GLU A 336 26.71 -4.31 -17.92
CA GLU A 336 25.76 -5.39 -18.14
C GLU A 336 24.62 -4.97 -19.10
N GLU A 337 24.08 -5.93 -19.84
CA GLU A 337 22.94 -5.72 -20.75
C GLU A 337 21.62 -5.72 -19.94
N PRO A 338 20.85 -4.63 -19.91
CA PRO A 338 19.66 -4.51 -19.04
C PRO A 338 18.64 -5.64 -19.19
N ARG A 339 18.35 -6.08 -20.42
CA ARG A 339 17.40 -7.18 -20.67
C ARG A 339 17.88 -8.50 -20.06
N HIS A 340 19.19 -8.74 -19.99
CA HIS A 340 19.73 -9.95 -19.37
C HIS A 340 19.70 -9.84 -17.84
N VAL A 341 19.85 -8.64 -17.29
CA VAL A 341 19.69 -8.39 -15.85
C VAL A 341 18.24 -8.64 -15.45
N LEU A 342 17.27 -8.03 -16.14
CA LEU A 342 15.85 -8.23 -15.86
C LEU A 342 15.42 -9.70 -15.95
N SER A 343 15.88 -10.43 -16.98
CA SER A 343 15.55 -11.85 -17.17
C SER A 343 16.10 -12.78 -16.09
N LYS A 344 17.03 -12.33 -15.28
CA LYS A 344 17.59 -13.06 -14.13
C LYS A 344 17.09 -12.52 -12.79
N SER A 345 16.31 -11.43 -12.83
CA SER A 345 15.81 -10.77 -11.63
C SER A 345 14.63 -11.51 -11.02
N THR A 346 14.47 -11.33 -9.73
CA THR A 346 13.33 -11.87 -8.98
C THR A 346 12.64 -10.76 -8.21
N CYS A 347 11.32 -10.87 -8.04
CA CYS A 347 10.52 -9.86 -7.37
C CYS A 347 9.52 -10.49 -6.39
N ILE A 348 9.47 -9.95 -5.19
CA ILE A 348 8.31 -10.00 -4.33
C ILE A 348 7.47 -8.76 -4.65
N SER A 349 6.34 -8.97 -5.31
CA SER A 349 5.31 -7.96 -5.47
C SER A 349 4.48 -7.96 -4.20
N ALA A 350 4.62 -6.92 -3.41
CA ALA A 350 3.87 -6.80 -2.19
C ALA A 350 2.57 -6.05 -2.49
N ASP A 351 1.48 -6.63 -2.03
CA ASP A 351 0.14 -6.04 -2.04
C ASP A 351 -0.68 -6.78 -0.99
N VAL A 352 -1.59 -6.07 -0.33
CA VAL A 352 -2.42 -6.66 0.72
C VAL A 352 -3.21 -7.87 0.21
N THR A 353 -3.60 -8.73 1.12
CA THR A 353 -4.51 -9.84 0.83
C THR A 353 -5.72 -9.78 1.75
N ALA A 354 -6.91 -10.15 1.25
CA ALA A 354 -8.11 -10.13 2.04
C ALA A 354 -8.06 -11.17 3.17
N ALA A 355 -8.05 -10.70 4.41
CA ALA A 355 -8.18 -11.58 5.56
C ALA A 355 -9.59 -12.18 5.63
N TYR A 356 -9.69 -13.48 5.89
CA TYR A 356 -10.96 -14.15 6.10
C TYR A 356 -11.75 -13.50 7.23
N ASP A 357 -12.89 -12.92 6.89
CA ASP A 357 -13.83 -12.34 7.86
C ASP A 357 -15.03 -13.27 8.05
N PRO A 358 -15.23 -13.83 9.25
CA PRO A 358 -16.34 -14.74 9.50
C PRO A 358 -17.74 -14.10 9.36
N HIS A 359 -17.83 -12.76 9.45
CA HIS A 359 -19.09 -12.05 9.20
C HIS A 359 -19.51 -12.10 7.74
N TYR A 360 -18.55 -12.31 6.83
CA TYR A 360 -18.76 -12.36 5.37
C TYR A 360 -18.31 -13.69 4.77
N ALA A 361 -18.36 -14.78 5.54
CA ALA A 361 -17.86 -16.11 5.14
C ALA A 361 -18.34 -16.58 3.76
N SER A 362 -19.49 -16.13 3.31
CA SER A 362 -20.11 -16.54 2.02
C SER A 362 -19.33 -16.11 0.79
N VAL A 363 -18.46 -15.06 0.88
CA VAL A 363 -17.67 -14.57 -0.26
C VAL A 363 -16.25 -15.14 -0.31
N TYR A 364 -15.83 -15.89 0.70
CA TYR A 364 -14.50 -16.49 0.81
C TYR A 364 -14.49 -17.97 0.46
N GLU A 365 -13.39 -18.47 -0.10
CA GLU A 365 -13.01 -19.89 -0.11
C GLU A 365 -12.09 -20.12 1.10
N ALA A 366 -12.61 -20.71 2.17
CA ALA A 366 -11.94 -20.73 3.48
C ALA A 366 -10.61 -21.47 3.52
N GLN A 367 -10.40 -22.46 2.63
CA GLN A 367 -9.18 -23.27 2.62
C GLN A 367 -7.99 -22.50 2.04
N ASN A 368 -8.24 -21.63 1.05
CA ASN A 368 -7.21 -20.85 0.37
C ASN A 368 -7.26 -19.36 0.75
N SER A 369 -7.99 -18.97 1.77
CA SER A 369 -8.00 -17.61 2.29
C SER A 369 -6.90 -17.39 3.32
N THR A 370 -6.37 -16.16 3.38
CA THR A 370 -5.50 -15.74 4.49
C THR A 370 -6.31 -15.44 5.76
N TYR A 371 -5.66 -15.53 6.88
CA TYR A 371 -6.23 -15.27 8.19
C TYR A 371 -5.33 -14.33 8.98
N ILE A 372 -5.91 -13.47 9.78
CA ILE A 372 -5.19 -12.64 10.75
C ILE A 372 -4.30 -13.53 11.64
N ASN A 373 -3.09 -13.06 11.94
CA ASN A 373 -2.06 -13.77 12.71
C ASN A 373 -1.48 -15.02 12.03
N GLY A 374 -1.69 -15.15 10.71
CA GLY A 374 -1.09 -16.26 9.94
C GLY A 374 0.26 -15.95 9.34
N GLY A 375 0.73 -14.71 9.45
CA GLY A 375 1.90 -14.21 8.74
C GLY A 375 1.56 -13.76 7.32
N LEU A 376 2.58 -13.66 6.48
CA LEU A 376 2.45 -13.24 5.09
C LEU A 376 1.58 -14.19 4.27
N GLY A 377 0.66 -13.63 3.50
CA GLY A 377 -0.11 -14.34 2.49
C GLY A 377 0.67 -14.46 1.18
N ILE A 378 0.95 -15.68 0.75
CA ILE A 378 1.52 -15.96 -0.57
C ILE A 378 0.37 -16.19 -1.54
N ALA A 379 0.20 -15.30 -2.52
CA ALA A 379 -0.73 -15.45 -3.63
C ALA A 379 0.03 -15.91 -4.87
N LYS A 380 -0.05 -17.19 -5.19
CA LYS A 380 0.64 -17.74 -6.36
C LYS A 380 0.16 -17.09 -7.66
N TYR A 381 -1.10 -16.65 -7.67
CA TYR A 381 -1.75 -15.87 -8.73
C TYR A 381 -2.80 -14.97 -8.11
N THR A 382 -3.07 -13.89 -8.80
CA THR A 382 -4.15 -12.93 -8.53
C THR A 382 -5.10 -12.89 -9.74
N GLY A 383 -5.73 -11.77 -10.02
CA GLY A 383 -6.61 -11.64 -11.18
C GLY A 383 -8.04 -12.10 -10.90
N ALA A 384 -8.87 -12.06 -11.93
CA ALA A 384 -10.29 -12.36 -11.82
C ALA A 384 -10.73 -13.49 -12.78
N HIS A 385 -11.84 -14.13 -12.47
CA HIS A 385 -12.41 -15.24 -13.25
C HIS A 385 -11.37 -16.33 -13.57
N GLY A 386 -11.04 -16.57 -14.85
CA GLY A 386 -10.04 -17.54 -15.30
C GLY A 386 -8.60 -17.02 -15.21
N LYS A 387 -8.19 -16.37 -14.10
CA LYS A 387 -6.88 -15.78 -13.88
C LYS A 387 -6.55 -14.63 -14.86
N GLY A 388 -7.56 -13.89 -15.31
CA GLY A 388 -7.34 -12.73 -16.19
C GLY A 388 -6.63 -11.60 -15.47
N GLY A 389 -5.61 -10.99 -16.09
CA GLY A 389 -4.89 -9.83 -15.55
C GLY A 389 -3.91 -10.15 -14.43
N THR A 390 -3.46 -11.39 -14.28
CA THR A 390 -2.52 -11.83 -13.24
C THR A 390 -1.13 -12.15 -13.78
N SER A 391 -0.15 -12.21 -12.86
CA SER A 391 1.09 -12.96 -12.99
C SER A 391 0.93 -14.30 -12.25
N ASP A 392 0.90 -15.43 -12.95
CA ASP A 392 0.85 -16.76 -12.32
C ASP A 392 2.28 -17.24 -12.06
N ALA A 393 2.73 -17.18 -10.81
CA ALA A 393 4.11 -17.48 -10.43
C ALA A 393 4.48 -18.95 -10.73
N ASN A 394 5.70 -19.18 -11.24
CA ASN A 394 6.19 -20.53 -11.48
C ASN A 394 6.46 -21.29 -10.18
N ALA A 395 6.36 -22.61 -10.23
CA ALA A 395 6.48 -23.46 -9.05
C ALA A 395 7.86 -23.41 -8.39
N GLU A 396 8.90 -23.24 -9.20
CA GLU A 396 10.29 -23.16 -8.76
C GLU A 396 10.54 -21.95 -7.90
N PHE A 397 10.04 -20.77 -8.31
CA PHE A 397 10.18 -19.53 -7.54
C PHE A 397 9.33 -19.57 -6.27
N VAL A 398 8.11 -20.08 -6.33
CA VAL A 398 7.29 -20.33 -5.12
C VAL A 398 8.00 -21.22 -4.12
N ALA A 399 8.61 -22.33 -4.59
CA ALA A 399 9.36 -23.25 -3.73
C ALA A 399 10.61 -22.59 -3.12
N LYS A 400 11.28 -21.73 -3.89
CA LYS A 400 12.45 -20.95 -3.42
C LYS A 400 12.03 -20.02 -2.28
N ILE A 401 10.99 -19.21 -2.47
CA ILE A 401 10.52 -18.23 -1.46
C ILE A 401 10.04 -18.95 -0.19
N ARG A 402 9.29 -20.06 -0.32
CA ARG A 402 8.89 -20.87 0.84
C ARG A 402 10.10 -21.30 1.68
N ARG A 403 11.16 -21.81 1.04
CA ARG A 403 12.39 -22.19 1.73
C ARG A 403 13.06 -20.99 2.39
N THR A 404 13.18 -19.85 1.69
CA THR A 404 13.75 -18.62 2.24
C THR A 404 13.01 -18.16 3.51
N PHE A 405 11.69 -18.27 3.51
CA PHE A 405 10.87 -17.90 4.66
C PHE A 405 10.98 -18.90 5.81
N ASP A 406 10.95 -20.19 5.51
CA ASP A 406 11.11 -21.25 6.51
C ASP A 406 12.49 -21.15 7.19
N ASP A 407 13.57 -20.97 6.43
CA ASP A 407 14.95 -20.84 6.94
C ASP A 407 15.13 -19.57 7.80
N ALA A 408 14.37 -18.51 7.53
CA ALA A 408 14.39 -17.24 8.29
C ALA A 408 13.35 -17.19 9.43
N ASP A 409 12.62 -18.27 9.68
CA ASP A 409 11.56 -18.32 10.68
C ASP A 409 10.53 -17.18 10.49
N VAL A 410 10.10 -17.00 9.24
CA VAL A 410 9.01 -16.12 8.83
C VAL A 410 7.72 -16.91 8.78
N LEU A 411 6.67 -16.41 9.42
CA LEU A 411 5.34 -17.01 9.30
C LEU A 411 4.73 -16.64 7.94
N TRP A 412 4.19 -17.63 7.26
CA TRP A 412 3.50 -17.45 5.99
C TRP A 412 2.32 -18.41 5.84
N GLN A 413 1.43 -18.08 4.95
CA GLN A 413 0.23 -18.84 4.60
C GLN A 413 -0.08 -18.65 3.11
N ILE A 414 -1.05 -19.39 2.57
CA ILE A 414 -1.54 -19.21 1.21
C ILE A 414 -2.78 -18.31 1.24
N GLY A 415 -2.93 -17.47 0.21
CA GLY A 415 -4.08 -16.59 0.06
C GLY A 415 -4.59 -16.53 -1.37
N GLU A 416 -5.92 -16.42 -1.51
CA GLU A 416 -6.64 -16.02 -2.70
C GLU A 416 -7.65 -14.94 -2.34
N LEU A 417 -7.96 -14.05 -3.28
CA LEU A 417 -8.93 -12.98 -3.07
C LEU A 417 -10.35 -13.48 -3.36
N GLY A 418 -10.97 -14.09 -2.34
CA GLY A 418 -12.36 -14.52 -2.41
C GLY A 418 -12.58 -15.81 -3.21
N LYS A 419 -13.83 -16.08 -3.57
CA LYS A 419 -14.21 -17.22 -4.40
C LYS A 419 -13.95 -16.96 -5.88
N VAL A 420 -13.63 -17.99 -6.64
CA VAL A 420 -13.60 -17.94 -8.11
C VAL A 420 -14.93 -17.39 -8.64
N ASP A 421 -14.88 -16.55 -9.65
CA ASP A 421 -15.98 -15.80 -10.27
C ASP A 421 -16.60 -14.66 -9.43
N GLN A 422 -16.32 -14.58 -8.12
CA GLN A 422 -16.84 -13.53 -7.22
C GLN A 422 -15.75 -12.62 -6.69
N GLY A 423 -14.54 -13.13 -6.59
CA GLY A 423 -13.36 -12.41 -6.13
C GLY A 423 -12.35 -12.19 -7.24
N GLY A 424 -11.21 -11.69 -6.85
CA GLY A 424 -10.08 -11.42 -7.72
C GLY A 424 -9.81 -9.93 -7.90
N GLY A 425 -8.56 -9.60 -8.14
CA GLY A 425 -8.06 -8.26 -8.40
C GLY A 425 -6.71 -8.36 -9.09
N GLY A 426 -6.26 -7.28 -9.74
CA GLY A 426 -4.90 -7.16 -10.26
C GLY A 426 -3.98 -6.64 -9.17
N THR A 427 -2.68 -6.80 -9.39
CA THR A 427 -1.61 -6.21 -8.59
C THR A 427 -0.54 -5.65 -9.51
N VAL A 428 0.43 -4.95 -8.98
CA VAL A 428 1.58 -4.47 -9.77
C VAL A 428 2.45 -5.60 -10.33
N ALA A 429 2.31 -6.83 -9.84
CA ALA A 429 3.09 -8.00 -10.25
C ALA A 429 3.13 -8.23 -11.76
N LYS A 430 1.98 -8.10 -12.44
CA LYS A 430 1.90 -8.36 -13.89
C LYS A 430 2.80 -7.44 -14.70
N PHE A 431 2.96 -6.18 -14.28
CA PHE A 431 3.79 -5.20 -14.99
C PHE A 431 5.27 -5.53 -14.87
N ILE A 432 5.70 -6.02 -13.69
CA ILE A 432 7.06 -6.47 -13.45
C ILE A 432 7.33 -7.80 -14.18
N ALA A 433 6.40 -8.75 -14.11
CA ALA A 433 6.51 -10.03 -14.80
C ALA A 433 6.61 -9.86 -16.33
N ASN A 434 5.92 -8.87 -16.90
CA ASN A 434 6.00 -8.54 -18.32
C ASN A 434 7.40 -8.05 -18.77
N LEU A 435 8.28 -7.68 -17.81
CA LEU A 435 9.69 -7.40 -18.05
C LEU A 435 10.57 -8.67 -18.02
N ASN A 436 9.96 -9.84 -18.01
CA ASN A 436 10.63 -11.15 -17.93
C ASN A 436 11.32 -11.39 -16.59
N VAL A 437 10.77 -10.87 -15.50
CA VAL A 437 11.21 -11.06 -14.11
C VAL A 437 10.37 -12.18 -13.48
N ASP A 438 10.98 -13.06 -12.68
CA ASP A 438 10.23 -14.00 -11.84
C ASP A 438 9.55 -13.25 -10.70
N VAL A 439 8.22 -13.26 -10.64
CA VAL A 439 7.43 -12.49 -9.67
C VAL A 439 6.52 -13.39 -8.85
N LEU A 440 6.38 -13.10 -7.57
CA LEU A 440 5.43 -13.72 -6.67
C LEU A 440 4.75 -12.65 -5.81
N ASP A 441 3.41 -12.67 -5.77
CA ASP A 441 2.64 -11.79 -4.90
C ASP A 441 2.68 -12.28 -3.45
N ILE A 442 3.05 -11.38 -2.53
CA ILE A 442 3.15 -11.69 -1.10
C ILE A 442 2.72 -10.47 -0.28
N GLY A 443 1.63 -10.59 0.46
CA GLY A 443 1.07 -9.45 1.18
C GLY A 443 0.64 -9.71 2.61
N VAL A 444 0.26 -8.65 3.29
CA VAL A 444 -0.27 -8.70 4.65
C VAL A 444 -1.79 -8.88 4.61
N PRO A 445 -2.36 -9.78 5.44
CA PRO A 445 -3.81 -9.92 5.56
C PRO A 445 -4.46 -8.69 6.16
N VAL A 446 -5.47 -8.12 5.47
CA VAL A 446 -6.21 -6.92 5.88
C VAL A 446 -7.69 -7.22 6.00
N LEU A 447 -8.31 -6.73 7.08
CA LEU A 447 -9.76 -6.67 7.24
C LEU A 447 -10.27 -5.29 6.85
N SER A 448 -11.48 -5.23 6.25
CA SER A 448 -12.10 -3.99 5.78
C SER A 448 -11.26 -3.25 4.72
N MET A 449 -10.56 -3.98 3.84
CA MET A 449 -9.78 -3.43 2.73
C MET A 449 -10.57 -2.35 1.97
N HIS A 450 -9.92 -1.25 1.58
CA HIS A 450 -10.50 -0.06 0.94
C HIS A 450 -11.51 0.75 1.78
N ALA A 451 -11.74 0.37 3.05
CA ALA A 451 -12.54 1.21 3.93
C ALA A 451 -11.73 2.41 4.46
N PRO A 452 -12.39 3.48 4.90
CA PRO A 452 -11.70 4.59 5.57
C PRO A 452 -10.93 4.18 6.84
N PHE A 453 -11.24 3.00 7.38
CA PHE A 453 -10.57 2.44 8.56
C PHE A 453 -10.44 0.93 8.38
N GLU A 454 -9.23 0.48 8.17
CA GLU A 454 -8.83 -0.90 7.92
C GLU A 454 -8.12 -1.48 9.14
N VAL A 455 -7.99 -2.81 9.23
CA VAL A 455 -7.39 -3.48 10.40
C VAL A 455 -6.42 -4.58 9.98
N VAL A 456 -5.24 -4.59 10.58
CA VAL A 456 -4.17 -5.59 10.38
C VAL A 456 -3.62 -6.13 11.69
N SER A 457 -2.98 -7.30 11.66
CA SER A 457 -2.27 -7.84 12.81
C SER A 457 -0.85 -7.27 12.92
N LYS A 458 -0.45 -6.86 14.11
CA LYS A 458 0.93 -6.44 14.40
C LYS A 458 1.95 -7.54 14.09
N LEU A 459 1.58 -8.79 14.36
CA LEU A 459 2.44 -9.95 14.07
C LEU A 459 2.66 -10.08 12.57
N ASP A 460 1.60 -9.93 11.74
CA ASP A 460 1.68 -10.08 10.29
C ASP A 460 2.50 -8.95 9.66
N VAL A 461 2.34 -7.71 10.15
CA VAL A 461 3.18 -6.56 9.75
C VAL A 461 4.66 -6.81 10.03
N TYR A 462 5.00 -7.34 11.20
CA TYR A 462 6.38 -7.66 11.52
C TYR A 462 6.92 -8.83 10.69
N MET A 463 6.09 -9.81 10.36
CA MET A 463 6.48 -10.91 9.46
C MET A 463 6.74 -10.39 8.03
N ALA A 464 6.05 -9.35 7.57
CA ALA A 464 6.35 -8.71 6.30
C ALA A 464 7.77 -8.13 6.28
N TYR A 465 8.14 -7.38 7.32
CA TYR A 465 9.53 -6.89 7.46
C TYR A 465 10.55 -8.02 7.44
N LYS A 466 10.31 -9.08 8.21
CA LYS A 466 11.20 -10.25 8.25
C LYS A 466 11.28 -10.94 6.88
N GLY A 467 10.17 -11.08 6.18
CA GLY A 467 10.11 -11.72 4.87
C GLY A 467 10.90 -10.95 3.80
N PHE A 468 10.68 -9.64 3.69
CA PHE A 468 11.45 -8.81 2.75
C PHE A 468 12.93 -8.79 3.10
N LYS A 469 13.26 -8.71 4.39
CA LYS A 469 14.65 -8.76 4.84
C LYS A 469 15.30 -10.11 4.51
N ALA A 470 14.63 -11.22 4.74
CA ALA A 470 15.13 -12.55 4.39
C ALA A 470 15.36 -12.69 2.89
N PHE A 471 14.47 -12.15 2.06
CA PHE A 471 14.61 -12.13 0.62
C PHE A 471 15.81 -11.31 0.15
N PHE A 472 16.08 -10.15 0.78
CA PHE A 472 17.25 -9.33 0.45
C PHE A 472 18.56 -9.93 0.95
N ASP A 473 18.57 -10.60 2.12
CA ASP A 473 19.75 -11.19 2.74
C ASP A 473 20.10 -12.58 2.18
N GLU A 474 19.30 -13.19 1.28
CA GLU A 474 19.55 -14.51 0.71
C GLU A 474 20.93 -14.55 0.02
N LYS A 475 21.67 -15.64 0.25
CA LYS A 475 23.06 -15.81 -0.25
C LYS A 475 23.13 -16.48 -1.61
#